data_25c7775503a772ec830ed7a6520b8109
#
_entry.id   25c7775503a772ec830ed7a6520b8109
#
_cell.length_a   1.000
_cell.length_b   1.000
_cell.length_c   1.000
_cell.angle_alpha   90.00
_cell.angle_beta   90.00
_cell.angle_gamma   90.00
#
_symmetry.space_group_name_H-M   'P 1'
#
loop_
_entity.id
_entity.type
_entity.pdbx_description
1 polymer ?
#
loop_
_entity_poly.entity_id
_entity_poly.type
_entity_poly.pdbx_seq_one_letter_code
_entity_poly.pdbx_strand_id
1 'polypeptide(L)'
;MNLLLLNHELLVLALALGLLLVDLWLPLPAKRRLGCAAAIGVGLILAYSLCYVRLSPDQPVQYAFGQMYVLDGLALFFKRFFLLAALIVLLMSVEFADRIASGIAEFYALILFALSGMLFAASANDFALLFVSLELITVTFYVLTSFQRGVVTSLEAGVKYLIIGALSTSFTVFGIALVYGMSHTLNFGQLSLVAAQFSANPIFLFGLVCVLAGLGFKIAAFPFQIWAPDVYQGAPTPVTAFLAIGSKAAGFALLLRVLFIAVPDITAHWSNLLIILSGFSILYGNLCAIPQRNLKRLLGYSSIAHAGYMLLGIAALSTAGRSAVLYYLSGYLFTVLGAFTVICLVLRQADGADLSKLAGLHRRSPLLAAALTLAMASLAGIPPLAGFFGKFLLLKAVIAEAPTHPGYYCLTFTALAGVVISLYYYFGVVRAIFWAEDPADLSPIQLSKPMRISIYGCIAGMLYLGLFPSCMLDLATQAVKLLR
;
A
#
# COMPACT_ATOMS: atom_id res chain seq x y z
N MET A 1 10.40 4.02 -30.34
CA MET A 1 9.55 3.73 -29.17
C MET A 1 10.01 2.41 -28.57
N ASN A 2 10.57 2.38 -27.34
CA ASN A 2 11.07 1.14 -26.77
C ASN A 2 9.98 0.47 -25.92
N LEU A 3 9.07 -0.29 -26.57
CA LEU A 3 7.98 -1.01 -25.92
C LEU A 3 8.46 -2.10 -24.95
N LEU A 4 9.72 -2.54 -25.09
CA LEU A 4 10.30 -3.56 -24.21
C LEU A 4 10.40 -3.10 -22.74
N LEU A 5 10.44 -1.78 -22.49
CA LEU A 5 10.44 -1.25 -21.12
C LEU A 5 9.11 -1.45 -20.39
N LEU A 6 7.99 -1.63 -21.13
CA LEU A 6 6.65 -1.85 -20.58
C LEU A 6 6.30 -3.33 -20.43
N ASN A 7 7.27 -4.24 -20.50
CA ASN A 7 6.98 -5.68 -20.47
C ASN A 7 6.13 -6.09 -19.27
N HIS A 8 6.34 -5.53 -18.08
CA HIS A 8 5.56 -5.87 -16.90
C HIS A 8 4.08 -5.45 -17.05
N GLU A 9 3.84 -4.23 -17.48
CA GLU A 9 2.51 -3.67 -17.69
C GLU A 9 1.75 -4.44 -18.78
N LEU A 10 2.41 -4.66 -19.92
CA LEU A 10 1.82 -5.36 -21.05
C LEU A 10 1.50 -6.82 -20.73
N LEU A 11 2.39 -7.53 -20.00
CA LEU A 11 2.14 -8.91 -19.57
C LEU A 11 0.97 -9.00 -18.58
N VAL A 12 0.86 -8.05 -17.64
CA VAL A 12 -0.26 -8.00 -16.68
C VAL A 12 -1.57 -7.68 -17.40
N LEU A 13 -1.57 -6.73 -18.35
CA LEU A 13 -2.75 -6.41 -19.15
C LEU A 13 -3.17 -7.57 -20.04
N ALA A 14 -2.21 -8.24 -20.69
CA ALA A 14 -2.47 -9.43 -21.50
C ALA A 14 -3.05 -10.57 -20.66
N LEU A 15 -2.56 -10.77 -19.43
CA LEU A 15 -3.11 -11.74 -18.49
C LEU A 15 -4.55 -11.37 -18.10
N ALA A 16 -4.84 -10.10 -17.80
CA ALA A 16 -6.19 -9.65 -17.43
C ALA A 16 -7.20 -9.88 -18.57
N LEU A 17 -6.85 -9.46 -19.79
CA LEU A 17 -7.68 -9.65 -20.98
C LEU A 17 -7.81 -11.12 -21.33
N GLY A 18 -6.72 -11.90 -21.20
CA GLY A 18 -6.75 -13.34 -21.42
C GLY A 18 -7.70 -14.09 -20.48
N LEU A 19 -7.75 -13.70 -19.20
CA LEU A 19 -8.71 -14.27 -18.24
C LEU A 19 -10.16 -13.96 -18.60
N LEU A 20 -10.46 -12.73 -19.04
CA LEU A 20 -11.80 -12.33 -19.49
C LEU A 20 -12.21 -13.11 -20.76
N LEU A 21 -11.28 -13.32 -21.70
CA LEU A 21 -11.55 -14.10 -22.90
C LEU A 21 -11.80 -15.56 -22.56
N VAL A 22 -10.97 -16.18 -21.73
CA VAL A 22 -11.12 -17.59 -21.32
C VAL A 22 -12.43 -17.83 -20.55
N ASP A 23 -12.90 -16.83 -19.79
CA ASP A 23 -14.16 -16.90 -19.04
C ASP A 23 -15.37 -17.17 -19.94
N LEU A 24 -15.35 -16.68 -21.21
CA LEU A 24 -16.46 -16.86 -22.16
C LEU A 24 -16.75 -18.34 -22.47
N TRP A 25 -15.75 -19.19 -22.37
CA TRP A 25 -15.87 -20.64 -22.67
C TRP A 25 -15.91 -21.53 -21.42
N LEU A 26 -15.69 -20.95 -20.21
CA LEU A 26 -15.63 -21.74 -18.99
C LEU A 26 -17.02 -21.92 -18.35
N PRO A 27 -17.40 -23.17 -17.97
CA PRO A 27 -18.60 -23.41 -17.18
C PRO A 27 -18.44 -22.84 -15.76
N LEU A 28 -19.56 -22.44 -15.13
CA LEU A 28 -19.59 -21.79 -13.83
C LEU A 28 -18.71 -22.43 -12.74
N PRO A 29 -18.73 -23.79 -12.54
CA PRO A 29 -17.90 -24.40 -11.48
C PRO A 29 -16.40 -24.32 -11.76
N ALA A 30 -15.98 -24.13 -13.03
CA ALA A 30 -14.58 -24.02 -13.41
C ALA A 30 -14.03 -22.58 -13.27
N LYS A 31 -14.90 -21.56 -13.21
CA LYS A 31 -14.50 -20.15 -13.12
C LYS A 31 -13.63 -19.82 -11.89
N ARG A 32 -13.77 -20.57 -10.80
CA ARG A 32 -12.88 -20.46 -9.63
C ARG A 32 -11.41 -20.73 -9.96
N ARG A 33 -11.12 -21.59 -10.95
CA ARG A 33 -9.75 -21.90 -11.39
C ARG A 33 -9.05 -20.69 -12.02
N LEU A 34 -9.82 -19.70 -12.51
CA LEU A 34 -9.26 -18.45 -13.05
C LEU A 34 -8.41 -17.71 -12.01
N GLY A 35 -8.79 -17.76 -10.74
CA GLY A 35 -7.98 -17.16 -9.66
C GLY A 35 -6.61 -17.83 -9.50
N CYS A 36 -6.55 -19.17 -9.64
CA CYS A 36 -5.27 -19.89 -9.63
C CYS A 36 -4.45 -19.53 -10.88
N ALA A 37 -5.09 -19.42 -12.04
CA ALA A 37 -4.42 -19.04 -13.29
C ALA A 37 -3.86 -17.60 -13.18
N ALA A 38 -4.65 -16.66 -12.62
CA ALA A 38 -4.20 -15.29 -12.34
C ALA A 38 -2.98 -15.27 -11.40
N ALA A 39 -3.02 -16.04 -10.30
CA ALA A 39 -1.93 -16.12 -9.34
C ALA A 39 -0.66 -16.72 -9.97
N ILE A 40 -0.79 -17.79 -10.74
CA ILE A 40 0.33 -18.40 -11.47
C ILE A 40 0.90 -17.40 -12.50
N GLY A 41 0.05 -16.73 -13.28
CA GLY A 41 0.47 -15.73 -14.25
C GLY A 41 1.27 -14.60 -13.62
N VAL A 42 0.77 -14.00 -12.54
CA VAL A 42 1.48 -12.95 -11.78
C VAL A 42 2.78 -13.50 -11.16
N GLY A 43 2.76 -14.73 -10.64
CA GLY A 43 3.97 -15.40 -10.14
C GLY A 43 5.05 -15.58 -11.21
N LEU A 44 4.66 -15.96 -12.43
CA LEU A 44 5.59 -16.06 -13.57
C LEU A 44 6.14 -14.70 -13.99
N ILE A 45 5.31 -13.64 -14.01
CA ILE A 45 5.76 -12.27 -14.30
C ILE A 45 6.74 -11.79 -13.22
N LEU A 46 6.48 -12.11 -11.95
CA LEU A 46 7.40 -11.78 -10.84
C LEU A 46 8.73 -12.53 -11.00
N ALA A 47 8.70 -13.83 -11.31
CA ALA A 47 9.90 -14.63 -11.55
C ALA A 47 10.70 -14.09 -12.76
N TYR A 48 10.01 -13.75 -13.86
CA TYR A 48 10.62 -13.06 -15.00
C TYR A 48 11.30 -11.75 -14.58
N SER A 49 10.63 -10.93 -13.77
CA SER A 49 11.19 -9.67 -13.27
C SER A 49 12.46 -9.87 -12.43
N LEU A 50 12.48 -10.92 -11.58
CA LEU A 50 13.62 -11.19 -10.69
C LEU A 50 14.82 -11.78 -11.44
N CYS A 51 14.57 -12.66 -12.43
CA CYS A 51 15.64 -13.38 -13.15
C CYS A 51 16.21 -12.60 -14.32
N TYR A 52 15.36 -11.93 -15.09
CA TYR A 52 15.76 -11.38 -16.40
C TYR A 52 15.78 -9.85 -16.45
N VAL A 53 15.00 -9.15 -15.63
CA VAL A 53 14.98 -7.68 -15.67
C VAL A 53 15.99 -7.13 -14.69
N ARG A 54 17.13 -6.66 -15.23
CA ARG A 54 18.20 -6.01 -14.47
C ARG A 54 18.55 -4.68 -15.12
N LEU A 55 18.84 -3.68 -14.30
CA LEU A 55 19.38 -2.42 -14.77
C LEU A 55 20.88 -2.60 -15.02
N SER A 56 21.32 -2.17 -16.20
CA SER A 56 22.75 -2.17 -16.51
C SER A 56 23.47 -1.08 -15.68
N PRO A 57 24.66 -1.33 -15.14
CA PRO A 57 25.46 -0.31 -14.48
C PRO A 57 25.74 0.91 -15.36
N ASP A 58 25.88 0.70 -16.68
CA ASP A 58 26.15 1.75 -17.66
C ASP A 58 24.89 2.59 -18.00
N GLN A 59 23.71 2.00 -17.81
CA GLN A 59 22.42 2.66 -18.06
C GLN A 59 21.45 2.41 -16.88
N PRO A 60 21.69 3.07 -15.74
CA PRO A 60 20.87 2.87 -14.54
C PRO A 60 19.46 3.45 -14.67
N VAL A 61 19.22 4.28 -15.66
CA VAL A 61 17.92 4.91 -15.97
C VAL A 61 17.62 4.77 -17.45
N GLN A 62 16.41 4.28 -17.75
CA GLN A 62 15.94 4.13 -19.12
C GLN A 62 14.59 4.86 -19.28
N TYR A 63 14.46 5.63 -20.34
CA TYR A 63 13.25 6.43 -20.62
C TYR A 63 12.50 5.92 -21.85
N ALA A 64 11.17 6.10 -21.82
CA ALA A 64 10.29 5.86 -22.96
C ALA A 64 9.23 6.97 -23.07
N PHE A 65 8.57 7.05 -24.24
CA PHE A 65 7.47 7.98 -24.50
C PHE A 65 7.81 9.44 -24.19
N GLY A 66 8.86 9.98 -24.78
CA GLY A 66 9.25 11.37 -24.55
C GLY A 66 9.62 11.67 -23.09
N GLN A 67 10.19 10.70 -22.39
CA GLN A 67 10.57 10.76 -20.99
C GLN A 67 9.38 10.78 -19.99
N MET A 68 8.15 10.53 -20.43
CA MET A 68 7.01 10.39 -19.53
C MET A 68 7.13 9.13 -18.63
N TYR A 69 7.74 8.09 -19.17
CA TYR A 69 7.94 6.81 -18.51
C TYR A 69 9.42 6.57 -18.22
N VAL A 70 9.72 6.09 -17.00
CA VAL A 70 11.08 5.78 -16.56
C VAL A 70 11.16 4.38 -15.96
N LEU A 71 12.20 3.65 -16.31
CA LEU A 71 12.61 2.42 -15.63
C LEU A 71 13.94 2.67 -14.92
N ASP A 72 13.88 2.82 -13.61
CA ASP A 72 15.01 3.05 -12.72
C ASP A 72 14.95 2.08 -11.51
N GLY A 73 15.88 2.20 -10.56
CA GLY A 73 15.92 1.37 -9.37
C GLY A 73 14.64 1.46 -8.54
N LEU A 74 14.06 2.66 -8.42
CA LEU A 74 12.82 2.88 -7.68
C LEU A 74 11.62 2.22 -8.38
N ALA A 75 11.50 2.37 -9.70
CA ALA A 75 10.46 1.72 -10.49
C ALA A 75 10.54 0.20 -10.36
N LEU A 76 11.73 -0.37 -10.52
CA LEU A 76 11.93 -1.82 -10.46
C LEU A 76 11.62 -2.38 -9.07
N PHE A 77 12.00 -1.66 -8.00
CA PHE A 77 11.66 -2.00 -6.63
C PHE A 77 10.14 -2.07 -6.44
N PHE A 78 9.41 -1.00 -6.79
CA PHE A 78 7.96 -0.95 -6.62
C PHE A 78 7.22 -1.92 -7.53
N LYS A 79 7.66 -2.16 -8.75
CA LYS A 79 7.07 -3.17 -9.64
C LYS A 79 7.11 -4.57 -9.02
N ARG A 80 8.26 -4.99 -8.51
CA ARG A 80 8.41 -6.27 -7.82
C ARG A 80 7.57 -6.34 -6.55
N PHE A 81 7.50 -5.23 -5.80
CA PHE A 81 6.64 -5.09 -4.63
C PHE A 81 5.16 -5.27 -4.99
N PHE A 82 4.66 -4.62 -6.05
CA PHE A 82 3.26 -4.71 -6.46
C PHE A 82 2.91 -6.09 -7.01
N LEU A 83 3.79 -6.71 -7.77
CA LEU A 83 3.61 -8.09 -8.25
C LEU A 83 3.51 -9.08 -7.08
N LEU A 84 4.37 -8.95 -6.07
CA LEU A 84 4.33 -9.80 -4.88
C LEU A 84 3.04 -9.55 -4.07
N ALA A 85 2.64 -8.30 -3.88
CA ALA A 85 1.39 -7.95 -3.20
C ALA A 85 0.18 -8.55 -3.92
N ALA A 86 0.11 -8.38 -5.25
CA ALA A 86 -0.98 -8.91 -6.07
C ALA A 86 -1.01 -10.45 -6.05
N LEU A 87 0.14 -11.12 -6.06
CA LEU A 87 0.23 -12.58 -5.96
C LEU A 87 -0.44 -13.08 -4.67
N ILE A 88 -0.10 -12.49 -3.52
CA ILE A 88 -0.67 -12.88 -2.22
C ILE A 88 -2.18 -12.57 -2.18
N VAL A 89 -2.60 -11.42 -2.71
CA VAL A 89 -4.02 -11.03 -2.79
C VAL A 89 -4.80 -11.98 -3.70
N LEU A 90 -4.25 -12.39 -4.84
CA LEU A 90 -4.89 -13.35 -5.74
C LEU A 90 -5.04 -14.73 -5.08
N LEU A 91 -4.01 -15.20 -4.35
CA LEU A 91 -4.12 -16.45 -3.58
C LEU A 91 -5.24 -16.38 -2.52
N MET A 92 -5.39 -15.23 -1.84
CA MET A 92 -6.49 -14.97 -0.91
C MET A 92 -7.85 -14.93 -1.64
N SER A 93 -7.89 -14.35 -2.82
CA SER A 93 -9.10 -14.17 -3.63
C SER A 93 -9.68 -15.49 -4.14
N VAL A 94 -8.86 -16.52 -4.34
CA VAL A 94 -9.31 -17.88 -4.73
C VAL A 94 -10.32 -18.44 -3.72
N GLU A 95 -10.05 -18.24 -2.42
CA GLU A 95 -10.95 -18.70 -1.35
C GLU A 95 -12.17 -17.80 -1.21
N PHE A 96 -11.99 -16.49 -1.45
CA PHE A 96 -13.06 -15.50 -1.37
C PHE A 96 -14.07 -15.64 -2.53
N ALA A 97 -13.69 -16.27 -3.64
CA ALA A 97 -14.56 -16.43 -4.82
C ALA A 97 -15.91 -17.09 -4.53
N ASP A 98 -16.01 -17.90 -3.46
CA ASP A 98 -17.28 -18.50 -2.99
C ASP A 98 -18.32 -17.47 -2.56
N ARG A 99 -17.91 -16.27 -2.22
CA ARG A 99 -18.77 -15.16 -1.80
C ARG A 99 -19.16 -14.23 -2.94
N ILE A 100 -18.64 -14.46 -4.14
CA ILE A 100 -18.92 -13.68 -5.33
C ILE A 100 -20.06 -14.37 -6.09
N ALA A 101 -21.24 -13.76 -6.04
CA ALA A 101 -22.43 -14.31 -6.68
C ALA A 101 -22.34 -14.31 -8.21
N SER A 102 -21.68 -13.29 -8.80
CA SER A 102 -21.50 -13.14 -10.25
C SER A 102 -20.25 -12.31 -10.54
N GLY A 103 -19.66 -12.49 -11.72
CA GLY A 103 -18.52 -11.67 -12.13
C GLY A 103 -17.17 -12.12 -11.54
N ILE A 104 -16.94 -13.42 -11.38
CA ILE A 104 -15.69 -13.96 -10.80
C ILE A 104 -14.48 -13.58 -11.66
N ALA A 105 -14.59 -13.67 -12.99
CA ALA A 105 -13.51 -13.31 -13.90
C ALA A 105 -13.23 -11.81 -13.88
N GLU A 106 -14.28 -11.00 -13.86
CA GLU A 106 -14.20 -9.54 -13.77
C GLU A 106 -13.54 -9.10 -12.46
N PHE A 107 -13.81 -9.81 -11.36
CA PHE A 107 -13.15 -9.54 -10.08
C PHE A 107 -11.64 -9.72 -10.17
N TYR A 108 -11.16 -10.83 -10.77
CA TYR A 108 -9.72 -11.06 -10.96
C TYR A 108 -9.12 -10.09 -11.98
N ALA A 109 -9.81 -9.81 -13.07
CA ALA A 109 -9.35 -8.86 -14.08
C ALA A 109 -9.19 -7.44 -13.50
N LEU A 110 -10.14 -7.00 -12.67
CA LEU A 110 -10.04 -5.70 -11.98
C LEU A 110 -8.85 -5.65 -11.01
N ILE A 111 -8.52 -6.72 -10.30
CA ILE A 111 -7.30 -6.77 -9.48
C ILE A 111 -6.06 -6.57 -10.36
N LEU A 112 -6.01 -7.20 -11.55
CA LEU A 112 -4.90 -7.06 -12.49
C LEU A 112 -4.86 -5.67 -13.16
N PHE A 113 -6.00 -5.04 -13.45
CA PHE A 113 -6.04 -3.66 -13.92
C PHE A 113 -5.54 -2.68 -12.85
N ALA A 114 -5.93 -2.86 -11.59
CA ALA A 114 -5.37 -2.08 -10.50
C ALA A 114 -3.85 -2.28 -10.38
N LEU A 115 -3.36 -3.53 -10.51
CA LEU A 115 -1.94 -3.84 -10.54
C LEU A 115 -1.24 -3.12 -11.68
N SER A 116 -1.79 -3.13 -12.91
CA SER A 116 -1.18 -2.42 -14.04
C SER A 116 -1.07 -0.92 -13.79
N GLY A 117 -2.10 -0.31 -13.21
CA GLY A 117 -2.06 1.09 -12.76
C GLY A 117 -0.93 1.37 -11.77
N MET A 118 -0.72 0.46 -10.80
CA MET A 118 0.39 0.58 -9.83
C MET A 118 1.76 0.44 -10.50
N LEU A 119 1.91 -0.44 -11.50
CA LEU A 119 3.14 -0.58 -12.27
C LEU A 119 3.45 0.70 -13.06
N PHE A 120 2.46 1.30 -13.72
CA PHE A 120 2.61 2.59 -14.37
C PHE A 120 2.95 3.71 -13.38
N ALA A 121 2.31 3.75 -12.22
CA ALA A 121 2.59 4.74 -11.17
C ALA A 121 4.06 4.65 -10.70
N ALA A 122 4.62 3.43 -10.55
CA ALA A 122 6.02 3.24 -10.21
C ALA A 122 6.98 3.87 -11.23
N SER A 123 6.58 3.91 -12.50
CA SER A 123 7.39 4.40 -13.63
C SER A 123 6.99 5.81 -14.10
N ALA A 124 6.10 6.51 -13.39
CA ALA A 124 5.67 7.83 -13.77
C ALA A 124 6.80 8.87 -13.59
N ASN A 125 7.18 9.54 -14.68
CA ASN A 125 8.15 10.63 -14.69
C ASN A 125 7.57 11.93 -15.26
N ASP A 126 6.24 11.99 -15.27
CA ASP A 126 5.45 13.08 -15.82
C ASP A 126 4.12 13.16 -15.07
N PHE A 127 3.57 14.37 -14.90
CA PHE A 127 2.29 14.55 -14.23
C PHE A 127 1.11 13.94 -14.99
N ALA A 128 1.16 13.84 -16.32
CA ALA A 128 0.10 13.19 -17.08
C ALA A 128 0.08 11.67 -16.80
N LEU A 129 1.23 11.01 -16.82
CA LEU A 129 1.32 9.59 -16.48
C LEU A 129 1.00 9.33 -15.00
N LEU A 130 1.42 10.22 -14.09
CA LEU A 130 1.02 10.19 -12.68
C LEU A 130 -0.50 10.18 -12.58
N PHE A 131 -1.18 11.13 -13.23
CA PHE A 131 -2.63 11.24 -13.17
C PHE A 131 -3.32 10.00 -13.74
N VAL A 132 -2.98 9.59 -14.96
CA VAL A 132 -3.60 8.44 -15.62
C VAL A 132 -3.40 7.15 -14.81
N SER A 133 -2.21 6.93 -14.27
CA SER A 133 -1.92 5.75 -13.43
C SER A 133 -2.73 5.77 -12.12
N LEU A 134 -2.85 6.93 -11.46
CA LEU A 134 -3.69 7.10 -10.27
C LEU A 134 -5.17 6.85 -10.57
N GLU A 135 -5.68 7.34 -11.70
CA GLU A 135 -7.08 7.12 -12.07
C GLU A 135 -7.35 5.66 -12.42
N LEU A 136 -6.45 4.98 -13.11
CA LEU A 136 -6.59 3.56 -13.38
C LEU A 136 -6.70 2.76 -12.07
N ILE A 137 -5.86 3.08 -11.07
CA ILE A 137 -5.95 2.48 -9.73
C ILE A 137 -7.29 2.83 -9.09
N THR A 138 -7.67 4.12 -9.08
CA THR A 138 -8.80 4.64 -8.31
C THR A 138 -10.13 4.13 -8.82
N VAL A 139 -10.37 4.26 -10.13
CA VAL A 139 -11.62 3.81 -10.77
C VAL A 139 -11.81 2.30 -10.60
N THR A 140 -10.72 1.55 -10.74
CA THR A 140 -10.75 0.10 -10.52
C THR A 140 -11.14 -0.24 -9.07
N PHE A 141 -10.59 0.46 -8.08
CA PHE A 141 -10.96 0.25 -6.68
C PHE A 141 -12.36 0.77 -6.35
N TYR A 142 -12.93 1.75 -7.04
CA TYR A 142 -14.33 2.13 -6.84
C TYR A 142 -15.25 0.94 -7.14
N VAL A 143 -15.00 0.22 -8.24
CA VAL A 143 -15.76 -0.97 -8.59
C VAL A 143 -15.48 -2.12 -7.63
N LEU A 144 -14.21 -2.38 -7.31
CA LEU A 144 -13.83 -3.47 -6.41
C LEU A 144 -14.37 -3.32 -4.98
N THR A 145 -14.40 -2.10 -4.43
CA THR A 145 -14.89 -1.85 -3.06
C THR A 145 -16.39 -2.08 -2.94
N SER A 146 -17.16 -1.84 -4.00
CA SER A 146 -18.61 -2.07 -4.07
C SER A 146 -18.98 -3.40 -4.76
N PHE A 147 -18.02 -4.32 -4.93
CA PHE A 147 -18.22 -5.51 -5.76
C PHE A 147 -19.31 -6.45 -5.24
N GLN A 148 -19.49 -6.54 -3.92
CA GLN A 148 -20.57 -7.32 -3.30
C GLN A 148 -21.88 -6.55 -3.29
N ARG A 149 -22.60 -6.55 -4.41
CA ARG A 149 -23.83 -5.75 -4.62
C ARG A 149 -24.96 -6.08 -3.65
N GLY A 150 -25.00 -7.30 -3.09
CA GLY A 150 -26.00 -7.71 -2.09
C GLY A 150 -25.66 -7.26 -0.66
N VAL A 151 -24.50 -6.63 -0.42
CA VAL A 151 -24.03 -6.24 0.91
C VAL A 151 -24.06 -4.71 1.01
N VAL A 152 -24.98 -4.16 1.80
CA VAL A 152 -25.18 -2.71 1.94
C VAL A 152 -23.90 -2.00 2.36
N THR A 153 -23.13 -2.56 3.29
CA THR A 153 -21.88 -1.96 3.75
C THR A 153 -20.80 -1.90 2.65
N SER A 154 -20.82 -2.85 1.67
CA SER A 154 -19.93 -2.81 0.52
C SER A 154 -20.30 -1.69 -0.45
N LEU A 155 -21.61 -1.48 -0.70
CA LEU A 155 -22.09 -0.38 -1.52
C LEU A 155 -21.80 0.97 -0.88
N GLU A 156 -22.03 1.11 0.43
CA GLU A 156 -21.69 2.32 1.18
C GLU A 156 -20.20 2.64 1.11
N ALA A 157 -19.35 1.64 1.29
CA ALA A 157 -17.90 1.79 1.16
C ALA A 157 -17.49 2.28 -0.24
N GLY A 158 -18.10 1.72 -1.30
CA GLY A 158 -17.84 2.14 -2.67
C GLY A 158 -18.27 3.59 -2.94
N VAL A 159 -19.45 3.99 -2.49
CA VAL A 159 -19.97 5.36 -2.65
C VAL A 159 -19.10 6.37 -1.90
N LYS A 160 -18.75 6.09 -0.64
CA LYS A 160 -17.85 6.96 0.15
C LYS A 160 -16.48 7.10 -0.51
N TYR A 161 -15.93 5.99 -1.00
CA TYR A 161 -14.64 6.01 -1.68
C TYR A 161 -14.70 6.79 -3.01
N LEU A 162 -15.77 6.63 -3.77
CA LEU A 162 -15.99 7.36 -5.02
C LEU A 162 -16.09 8.88 -4.79
N ILE A 163 -16.94 9.32 -3.85
CA ILE A 163 -17.17 10.76 -3.63
C ILE A 163 -15.89 11.46 -3.15
N ILE A 164 -15.23 10.90 -2.12
CA ILE A 164 -14.03 11.52 -1.56
C ILE A 164 -12.85 11.36 -2.53
N GLY A 165 -12.80 10.25 -3.27
CA GLY A 165 -11.80 10.02 -4.30
C GLY A 165 -11.91 10.99 -5.47
N ALA A 166 -13.12 11.23 -6.00
CA ALA A 166 -13.36 12.20 -7.07
C ALA A 166 -12.97 13.63 -6.64
N LEU A 167 -13.26 14.00 -5.39
CA LEU A 167 -12.80 15.28 -4.84
C LEU A 167 -11.27 15.36 -4.82
N SER A 168 -10.59 14.29 -4.37
CA SER A 168 -9.14 14.21 -4.36
C SER A 168 -8.53 14.34 -5.77
N THR A 169 -9.13 13.66 -6.74
CA THR A 169 -8.75 13.76 -8.16
C THR A 169 -8.86 15.18 -8.66
N SER A 170 -9.96 15.88 -8.33
CA SER A 170 -10.18 17.27 -8.72
C SER A 170 -9.06 18.19 -8.19
N PHE A 171 -8.65 18.02 -6.93
CA PHE A 171 -7.51 18.75 -6.39
C PHE A 171 -6.22 18.42 -7.13
N THR A 172 -5.96 17.14 -7.42
CA THR A 172 -4.75 16.74 -8.16
C THR A 172 -4.68 17.39 -9.54
N VAL A 173 -5.75 17.30 -10.31
CA VAL A 173 -5.82 17.88 -11.68
C VAL A 173 -5.68 19.39 -11.63
N PHE A 174 -6.40 20.05 -10.74
CA PHE A 174 -6.30 21.50 -10.56
C PHE A 174 -4.87 21.92 -10.19
N GLY A 175 -4.23 21.19 -9.26
CA GLY A 175 -2.84 21.42 -8.88
C GLY A 175 -1.88 21.24 -10.05
N ILE A 176 -2.03 20.18 -10.84
CA ILE A 176 -1.23 19.94 -12.05
C ILE A 176 -1.41 21.10 -13.06
N ALA A 177 -2.65 21.57 -13.26
CA ALA A 177 -2.93 22.68 -14.18
C ALA A 177 -2.23 23.98 -13.72
N LEU A 178 -2.22 24.30 -12.42
CA LEU A 178 -1.53 25.46 -11.89
C LEU A 178 -0.01 25.35 -12.04
N VAL A 179 0.56 24.17 -11.73
CA VAL A 179 2.00 23.92 -11.90
C VAL A 179 2.38 24.06 -13.37
N TYR A 180 1.62 23.47 -14.29
CA TYR A 180 1.84 23.59 -15.72
C TYR A 180 1.71 25.03 -16.23
N GLY A 181 0.69 25.77 -15.77
CA GLY A 181 0.47 27.17 -16.13
C GLY A 181 1.66 28.09 -15.83
N MET A 182 2.44 27.75 -14.79
CA MET A 182 3.63 28.52 -14.41
C MET A 182 4.92 27.98 -15.06
N SER A 183 5.08 26.65 -15.11
CA SER A 183 6.34 26.02 -15.53
C SER A 183 6.38 25.63 -17.01
N HIS A 184 5.21 25.60 -17.69
CA HIS A 184 5.02 25.13 -19.08
C HIS A 184 5.55 23.72 -19.34
N THR A 185 5.74 22.90 -18.30
CA THR A 185 6.16 21.50 -18.43
C THR A 185 5.43 20.59 -17.46
N LEU A 186 5.14 19.36 -17.89
CA LEU A 186 4.62 18.27 -17.04
C LEU A 186 5.70 17.29 -16.63
N ASN A 187 6.84 17.29 -17.33
CA ASN A 187 7.92 16.34 -17.11
C ASN A 187 8.72 16.67 -15.85
N PHE A 188 8.93 15.69 -14.97
CA PHE A 188 9.60 15.88 -13.67
C PHE A 188 11.06 16.35 -13.81
N GLY A 189 11.80 15.78 -14.78
CA GLY A 189 13.18 16.17 -15.02
C GLY A 189 13.32 17.61 -15.54
N GLN A 190 12.41 18.05 -16.41
CA GLN A 190 12.37 19.44 -16.88
C GLN A 190 11.90 20.38 -15.78
N LEU A 191 10.89 19.98 -14.99
CA LEU A 191 10.38 20.78 -13.90
C LEU A 191 11.45 21.04 -12.83
N SER A 192 12.29 20.04 -12.52
CA SER A 192 13.37 20.19 -11.54
C SER A 192 14.38 21.28 -11.90
N LEU A 193 14.57 21.59 -13.19
CA LEU A 193 15.47 22.64 -13.65
C LEU A 193 14.90 24.05 -13.45
N VAL A 194 13.58 24.20 -13.41
CA VAL A 194 12.92 25.51 -13.34
C VAL A 194 12.19 25.74 -12.01
N ALA A 195 11.94 24.71 -11.23
CA ALA A 195 11.15 24.79 -9.99
C ALA A 195 11.69 25.82 -8.99
N ALA A 196 13.00 25.94 -8.85
CA ALA A 196 13.64 26.92 -7.96
C ALA A 196 13.25 28.37 -8.28
N GLN A 197 13.00 28.69 -9.56
CA GLN A 197 12.58 30.04 -9.98
C GLN A 197 11.19 30.40 -9.48
N PHE A 198 10.35 29.41 -9.21
CA PHE A 198 8.98 29.56 -8.74
C PHE A 198 8.84 29.29 -7.24
N SER A 199 9.93 29.13 -6.51
CA SER A 199 9.93 28.80 -5.06
C SER A 199 9.19 29.81 -4.18
N ALA A 200 9.10 31.09 -4.60
CA ALA A 200 8.35 32.13 -3.93
C ALA A 200 6.99 32.45 -4.62
N ASN A 201 6.65 31.77 -5.71
CA ASN A 201 5.40 32.05 -6.43
C ASN A 201 4.21 31.34 -5.75
N PRO A 202 3.20 32.09 -5.23
CA PRO A 202 2.11 31.50 -4.47
C PRO A 202 1.20 30.58 -5.32
N ILE A 203 1.05 30.86 -6.62
CA ILE A 203 0.22 30.02 -7.52
C ILE A 203 0.90 28.67 -7.73
N PHE A 204 2.21 28.66 -7.98
CA PHE A 204 2.98 27.44 -8.14
C PHE A 204 2.97 26.59 -6.88
N LEU A 205 3.22 27.23 -5.71
CA LEU A 205 3.22 26.54 -4.41
C LEU A 205 1.82 25.99 -4.07
N PHE A 206 0.76 26.77 -4.33
CA PHE A 206 -0.61 26.30 -4.12
C PHE A 206 -0.95 25.12 -5.04
N GLY A 207 -0.49 25.14 -6.30
CA GLY A 207 -0.62 24.03 -7.23
C GLY A 207 0.03 22.74 -6.67
N LEU A 208 1.26 22.86 -6.13
CA LEU A 208 1.93 21.73 -5.49
C LEU A 208 1.19 21.23 -4.23
N VAL A 209 0.66 22.12 -3.40
CA VAL A 209 -0.18 21.75 -2.24
C VAL A 209 -1.39 20.94 -2.70
N CYS A 210 -2.06 21.33 -3.78
CA CYS A 210 -3.19 20.59 -4.33
C CYS A 210 -2.78 19.19 -4.83
N VAL A 211 -1.62 19.05 -5.50
CA VAL A 211 -1.08 17.74 -5.89
C VAL A 211 -0.78 16.88 -4.66
N LEU A 212 -0.13 17.46 -3.65
CA LEU A 212 0.18 16.76 -2.39
C LEU A 212 -1.09 16.37 -1.62
N ALA A 213 -2.16 17.17 -1.67
CA ALA A 213 -3.46 16.82 -1.08
C ALA A 213 -4.05 15.56 -1.75
N GLY A 214 -3.99 15.47 -3.08
CA GLY A 214 -4.42 14.28 -3.80
C GLY A 214 -3.59 13.03 -3.48
N LEU A 215 -2.26 13.16 -3.38
CA LEU A 215 -1.39 12.07 -2.94
C LEU A 215 -1.62 11.73 -1.45
N GLY A 216 -1.89 12.73 -0.60
CA GLY A 216 -2.28 12.57 0.79
C GLY A 216 -3.53 11.72 0.98
N PHE A 217 -4.54 11.89 0.12
CA PHE A 217 -5.70 11.02 0.07
C PHE A 217 -5.31 9.57 -0.24
N LYS A 218 -4.45 9.34 -1.24
CA LYS A 218 -4.03 7.98 -1.63
C LYS A 218 -3.33 7.22 -0.52
N ILE A 219 -2.47 7.89 0.24
CA ILE A 219 -1.77 7.27 1.37
C ILE A 219 -2.61 7.26 2.66
N ALA A 220 -3.79 7.87 2.65
CA ALA A 220 -4.68 8.07 3.80
C ALA A 220 -3.98 8.85 4.93
N ALA A 221 -3.24 9.92 4.59
CA ALA A 221 -2.64 10.83 5.56
C ALA A 221 -3.66 11.85 6.08
N PHE A 222 -3.49 12.31 7.33
CA PHE A 222 -4.25 13.45 7.85
C PHE A 222 -4.00 14.71 7.00
N PRO A 223 -5.04 15.52 6.69
CA PRO A 223 -6.47 15.40 7.03
C PRO A 223 -7.32 14.63 5.99
N PHE A 224 -6.71 13.89 5.08
CA PHE A 224 -7.36 13.22 3.94
C PHE A 224 -7.73 11.75 4.21
N GLN A 225 -7.65 11.27 5.46
CA GLN A 225 -7.80 9.87 5.88
C GLN A 225 -9.24 9.39 6.08
N ILE A 226 -10.24 10.28 6.01
CA ILE A 226 -11.63 10.04 6.48
C ILE A 226 -12.26 8.80 5.81
N TRP A 227 -11.92 8.52 4.56
CA TRP A 227 -12.45 7.40 3.80
C TRP A 227 -11.97 6.03 4.28
N ALA A 228 -10.74 5.94 4.83
CA ALA A 228 -10.04 4.68 5.01
C ALA A 228 -10.74 3.72 6.00
N PRO A 229 -11.20 4.12 7.19
CA PRO A 229 -11.85 3.20 8.13
C PRO A 229 -13.15 2.60 7.59
N ASP A 230 -13.98 3.41 6.95
CA ASP A 230 -15.27 2.99 6.41
C ASP A 230 -15.12 2.06 5.20
N VAL A 231 -14.20 2.41 4.29
CA VAL A 231 -13.90 1.59 3.11
C VAL A 231 -13.25 0.26 3.52
N TYR A 232 -12.33 0.26 4.49
CA TYR A 232 -11.73 -0.98 4.98
C TYR A 232 -12.76 -1.90 5.62
N GLN A 233 -13.71 -1.34 6.37
CA GLN A 233 -14.78 -2.11 6.99
C GLN A 233 -15.71 -2.75 5.96
N GLY A 234 -16.18 -1.99 4.96
CA GLY A 234 -17.23 -2.41 4.05
C GLY A 234 -16.74 -3.20 2.82
N ALA A 235 -15.55 -2.91 2.28
CA ALA A 235 -15.04 -3.56 1.08
C ALA A 235 -14.79 -5.08 1.28
N PRO A 236 -14.82 -5.88 0.20
CA PRO A 236 -14.40 -7.28 0.24
C PRO A 236 -12.99 -7.44 0.80
N THR A 237 -12.75 -8.43 1.67
CA THR A 237 -11.49 -8.55 2.41
C THR A 237 -10.23 -8.59 1.51
N PRO A 238 -10.17 -9.31 0.37
CA PRO A 238 -9.02 -9.26 -0.53
C PRO A 238 -8.81 -7.86 -1.14
N VAL A 239 -9.91 -7.14 -1.42
CA VAL A 239 -9.86 -5.78 -1.95
C VAL A 239 -9.30 -4.82 -0.89
N THR A 240 -9.76 -4.94 0.35
CA THR A 240 -9.23 -4.17 1.48
C THR A 240 -7.73 -4.41 1.66
N ALA A 241 -7.27 -5.66 1.57
CA ALA A 241 -5.87 -6.03 1.66
C ALA A 241 -5.03 -5.37 0.55
N PHE A 242 -5.52 -5.42 -0.70
CA PHE A 242 -4.83 -4.83 -1.83
C PHE A 242 -4.82 -3.29 -1.78
N LEU A 243 -5.92 -2.69 -1.36
CA LEU A 243 -6.02 -1.24 -1.13
C LEU A 243 -5.03 -0.77 -0.05
N ALA A 244 -4.93 -1.53 1.05
CA ALA A 244 -4.06 -1.22 2.19
C ALA A 244 -2.58 -1.23 1.85
N ILE A 245 -2.15 -2.08 0.93
CA ILE A 245 -0.75 -2.25 0.54
C ILE A 245 -0.47 -1.62 -0.83
N GLY A 246 -1.14 -2.08 -1.88
CA GLY A 246 -0.82 -1.71 -3.25
C GLY A 246 -1.10 -0.23 -3.54
N SER A 247 -2.34 0.21 -3.36
CA SER A 247 -2.73 1.61 -3.61
C SER A 247 -1.94 2.60 -2.75
N LYS A 248 -1.73 2.26 -1.47
CA LYS A 248 -0.94 3.09 -0.55
C LYS A 248 0.52 3.18 -0.98
N ALA A 249 1.16 2.07 -1.31
CA ALA A 249 2.55 2.06 -1.78
C ALA A 249 2.71 2.80 -3.11
N ALA A 250 1.72 2.74 -4.02
CA ALA A 250 1.70 3.55 -5.23
C ALA A 250 1.65 5.05 -4.92
N GLY A 251 0.85 5.46 -3.93
CA GLY A 251 0.84 6.84 -3.44
C GLY A 251 2.22 7.27 -2.90
N PHE A 252 2.90 6.42 -2.13
CA PHE A 252 4.25 6.71 -1.64
C PHE A 252 5.30 6.72 -2.76
N ALA A 253 5.21 5.85 -3.76
CA ALA A 253 6.09 5.88 -4.92
C ALA A 253 6.00 7.21 -5.67
N LEU A 254 4.77 7.68 -5.92
CA LEU A 254 4.52 8.96 -6.58
C LEU A 254 4.93 10.16 -5.71
N LEU A 255 4.68 10.09 -4.40
CA LEU A 255 5.10 11.13 -3.46
C LEU A 255 6.63 11.29 -3.44
N LEU A 256 7.37 10.18 -3.42
CA LEU A 256 8.83 10.18 -3.53
C LEU A 256 9.30 10.79 -4.86
N ARG A 257 8.65 10.46 -5.99
CA ARG A 257 9.01 11.04 -7.29
C ARG A 257 8.72 12.52 -7.35
N VAL A 258 7.54 12.97 -6.89
CA VAL A 258 7.19 14.39 -6.92
C VAL A 258 8.13 15.20 -6.03
N LEU A 259 8.36 14.79 -4.79
CA LEU A 259 9.18 15.56 -3.85
C LEU A 259 10.67 15.55 -4.22
N PHE A 260 11.23 14.42 -4.64
CA PHE A 260 12.69 14.26 -4.79
C PHE A 260 13.18 14.22 -6.24
N ILE A 261 12.28 14.18 -7.23
CA ILE A 261 12.66 14.28 -8.66
C ILE A 261 12.06 15.54 -9.29
N ALA A 262 10.74 15.81 -9.09
CA ALA A 262 10.10 16.93 -9.76
C ALA A 262 10.45 18.29 -9.13
N VAL A 263 10.55 18.36 -7.78
CA VAL A 263 10.77 19.63 -7.06
C VAL A 263 11.83 19.51 -5.94
N PRO A 264 13.02 18.94 -6.21
CA PRO A 264 14.01 18.67 -5.16
C PRO A 264 14.47 19.93 -4.43
N ASP A 265 14.69 21.04 -5.13
CA ASP A 265 15.27 22.27 -4.58
C ASP A 265 14.34 23.02 -3.62
N ILE A 266 13.04 22.78 -3.72
CA ILE A 266 12.03 23.39 -2.83
C ILE A 266 11.49 22.42 -1.78
N THR A 267 11.95 21.17 -1.77
CA THR A 267 11.46 20.14 -0.84
C THR A 267 11.73 20.52 0.62
N ALA A 268 12.82 21.23 0.92
CA ALA A 268 13.10 21.72 2.26
C ALA A 268 12.00 22.65 2.83
N HIS A 269 11.29 23.40 1.98
CA HIS A 269 10.16 24.24 2.41
C HIS A 269 8.96 23.43 2.92
N TRP A 270 8.87 22.15 2.52
CA TRP A 270 7.79 21.24 2.91
C TRP A 270 8.07 20.50 4.23
N SER A 271 9.26 20.65 4.83
CA SER A 271 9.65 19.91 6.04
C SER A 271 8.65 20.09 7.17
N ASN A 272 8.26 21.34 7.47
CA ASN A 272 7.26 21.65 8.49
C ASN A 272 5.90 21.02 8.21
N LEU A 273 5.43 21.09 6.95
CA LEU A 273 4.17 20.49 6.55
C LEU A 273 4.23 18.96 6.71
N LEU A 274 5.31 18.32 6.28
CA LEU A 274 5.49 16.87 6.40
C LEU A 274 5.59 16.42 7.86
N ILE A 275 6.26 17.19 8.73
CA ILE A 275 6.33 16.96 10.18
C ILE A 275 4.91 17.01 10.78
N ILE A 276 4.12 18.02 10.45
CA ILE A 276 2.76 18.19 10.94
C ILE A 276 1.85 17.05 10.45
N LEU A 277 1.85 16.77 9.15
CA LEU A 277 1.04 15.71 8.56
C LEU A 277 1.39 14.34 9.14
N SER A 278 2.68 14.05 9.32
CA SER A 278 3.16 12.82 9.94
C SER A 278 2.68 12.69 11.39
N GLY A 279 2.93 13.72 12.21
CA GLY A 279 2.57 13.73 13.63
C GLY A 279 1.08 13.55 13.86
N PHE A 280 0.24 14.32 13.16
CA PHE A 280 -1.22 14.19 13.26
C PHE A 280 -1.73 12.84 12.74
N SER A 281 -1.15 12.30 11.66
CA SER A 281 -1.52 10.97 11.16
C SER A 281 -1.23 9.87 12.17
N ILE A 282 -0.06 9.94 12.85
CA ILE A 282 0.31 8.99 13.91
C ILE A 282 -0.67 9.08 15.09
N LEU A 283 -0.92 10.29 15.59
CA LEU A 283 -1.80 10.48 16.75
C LEU A 283 -3.24 10.08 16.43
N TYR A 284 -3.80 10.64 15.36
CA TYR A 284 -5.18 10.36 14.95
C TYR A 284 -5.41 8.87 14.72
N GLY A 285 -4.54 8.24 13.93
CA GLY A 285 -4.68 6.82 13.63
C GLY A 285 -4.64 5.93 14.88
N ASN A 286 -3.69 6.17 15.79
CA ASN A 286 -3.55 5.39 17.01
C ASN A 286 -4.69 5.62 18.02
N LEU A 287 -5.07 6.88 18.26
CA LEU A 287 -6.14 7.20 19.22
C LEU A 287 -7.51 6.68 18.75
N CYS A 288 -7.83 6.86 17.47
CA CYS A 288 -9.09 6.37 16.91
C CYS A 288 -9.14 4.85 16.74
N ALA A 289 -8.02 4.15 16.78
CA ALA A 289 -7.98 2.68 16.78
C ALA A 289 -8.43 2.08 18.12
N ILE A 290 -8.21 2.75 19.24
CA ILE A 290 -8.49 2.25 20.60
C ILE A 290 -9.94 1.77 20.78
N PRO A 291 -10.99 2.56 20.45
CA PRO A 291 -12.38 2.18 20.69
C PRO A 291 -12.95 1.19 19.67
N GLN A 292 -12.16 0.77 18.66
CA GLN A 292 -12.69 -0.05 17.58
C GLN A 292 -12.90 -1.50 18.00
N ARG A 293 -14.10 -2.02 17.73
CA ARG A 293 -14.46 -3.43 17.92
C ARG A 293 -14.43 -4.22 16.61
N ASN A 294 -14.56 -3.55 15.47
CA ASN A 294 -14.45 -4.17 14.15
C ASN A 294 -12.98 -4.24 13.74
N LEU A 295 -12.48 -5.46 13.48
CA LEU A 295 -11.07 -5.71 13.19
C LEU A 295 -10.60 -5.02 11.90
N LYS A 296 -11.44 -5.01 10.84
CA LYS A 296 -11.08 -4.35 9.58
C LYS A 296 -11.00 -2.83 9.76
N ARG A 297 -11.93 -2.26 10.55
CA ARG A 297 -11.94 -0.84 10.86
C ARG A 297 -10.76 -0.45 11.76
N LEU A 298 -10.41 -1.29 12.74
CA LEU A 298 -9.21 -1.13 13.57
C LEU A 298 -7.95 -1.08 12.70
N LEU A 299 -7.81 -2.02 11.75
CA LEU A 299 -6.70 -2.02 10.79
C LEU A 299 -6.72 -0.82 9.85
N GLY A 300 -7.90 -0.26 9.55
CA GLY A 300 -8.05 1.00 8.82
C GLY A 300 -7.40 2.17 9.56
N TYR A 301 -7.71 2.36 10.84
CA TYR A 301 -7.07 3.39 11.67
C TYR A 301 -5.59 3.13 11.90
N SER A 302 -5.22 1.87 12.17
CA SER A 302 -3.82 1.43 12.20
C SER A 302 -3.08 1.83 10.91
N SER A 303 -3.70 1.63 9.75
CA SER A 303 -3.14 1.98 8.44
C SER A 303 -2.88 3.49 8.29
N ILE A 304 -3.70 4.35 8.91
CA ILE A 304 -3.47 5.81 8.96
C ILE A 304 -2.23 6.12 9.81
N ALA A 305 -2.09 5.50 10.98
CA ALA A 305 -0.90 5.67 11.82
C ALA A 305 0.36 5.22 11.09
N HIS A 306 0.32 4.08 10.38
CA HIS A 306 1.45 3.59 9.59
C HIS A 306 1.80 4.51 8.41
N ALA A 307 0.82 5.17 7.78
CA ALA A 307 1.09 6.22 6.80
C ALA A 307 1.86 7.39 7.45
N GLY A 308 1.49 7.76 8.67
CA GLY A 308 2.21 8.77 9.46
C GLY A 308 3.67 8.37 9.74
N TYR A 309 3.94 7.10 10.13
CA TYR A 309 5.31 6.61 10.29
C TYR A 309 6.11 6.64 8.98
N MET A 310 5.51 6.31 7.84
CA MET A 310 6.19 6.41 6.55
C MET A 310 6.45 7.86 6.15
N LEU A 311 5.50 8.78 6.41
CA LEU A 311 5.71 10.22 6.22
C LEU A 311 6.84 10.78 7.10
N LEU A 312 7.03 10.24 8.31
CA LEU A 312 8.16 10.59 9.18
C LEU A 312 9.50 10.33 8.47
N GLY A 313 9.64 9.19 7.78
CA GLY A 313 10.84 8.91 7.00
C GLY A 313 11.04 9.84 5.80
N ILE A 314 9.93 10.29 5.16
CA ILE A 314 10.00 11.30 4.09
C ILE A 314 10.36 12.66 4.65
N ALA A 315 9.79 13.03 5.81
CA ALA A 315 10.05 14.31 6.46
C ALA A 315 11.52 14.50 6.86
N ALA A 316 12.27 13.42 7.10
CA ALA A 316 13.70 13.48 7.35
C ALA A 316 14.52 14.05 6.18
N LEU A 317 13.96 14.11 4.97
CA LEU A 317 14.56 14.60 3.71
C LEU A 317 15.93 13.98 3.38
N SER A 318 16.29 12.87 4.03
CA SER A 318 17.59 12.20 3.89
C SER A 318 17.47 10.90 3.09
N THR A 319 18.56 10.44 2.52
CA THR A 319 18.62 9.13 1.82
C THR A 319 18.30 7.98 2.79
N ALA A 320 18.73 8.10 4.05
CA ALA A 320 18.41 7.12 5.08
C ALA A 320 16.91 7.05 5.35
N GLY A 321 16.23 8.20 5.41
CA GLY A 321 14.78 8.27 5.57
C GLY A 321 14.03 7.62 4.40
N ARG A 322 14.41 7.94 3.16
CA ARG A 322 13.84 7.34 1.94
C ARG A 322 14.03 5.83 1.91
N SER A 323 15.23 5.33 2.22
CA SER A 323 15.53 3.89 2.30
C SER A 323 14.71 3.21 3.39
N ALA A 324 14.55 3.86 4.56
CA ALA A 324 13.75 3.36 5.67
C ALA A 324 12.26 3.23 5.29
N VAL A 325 11.72 4.16 4.48
CA VAL A 325 10.34 4.06 3.97
C VAL A 325 10.15 2.82 3.10
N LEU A 326 11.06 2.56 2.17
CA LEU A 326 10.98 1.38 1.29
C LEU A 326 11.10 0.08 2.09
N TYR A 327 12.03 0.03 3.04
CA TYR A 327 12.15 -1.10 3.96
C TYR A 327 10.86 -1.31 4.76
N TYR A 328 10.30 -0.21 5.30
CA TYR A 328 9.07 -0.27 6.10
C TYR A 328 7.89 -0.79 5.28
N LEU A 329 7.71 -0.31 4.06
CA LEU A 329 6.69 -0.80 3.14
C LEU A 329 6.81 -2.31 2.91
N SER A 330 8.04 -2.81 2.77
CA SER A 330 8.30 -4.24 2.55
C SER A 330 7.89 -5.10 3.75
N GLY A 331 8.21 -4.67 4.97
CA GLY A 331 7.76 -5.33 6.19
C GLY A 331 6.26 -5.23 6.40
N TYR A 332 5.69 -4.07 6.08
CA TYR A 332 4.26 -3.80 6.17
C TYR A 332 3.44 -4.66 5.20
N LEU A 333 3.97 -4.95 4.00
CA LEU A 333 3.35 -5.85 3.02
C LEU A 333 3.04 -7.23 3.65
N PHE A 334 4.05 -7.91 4.15
CA PHE A 334 3.88 -9.26 4.70
C PHE A 334 2.99 -9.26 5.95
N THR A 335 3.13 -8.24 6.77
CA THR A 335 2.39 -8.11 8.01
C THR A 335 0.90 -7.89 7.76
N VAL A 336 0.55 -6.95 6.92
CA VAL A 336 -0.86 -6.61 6.63
C VAL A 336 -1.53 -7.68 5.79
N LEU A 337 -0.86 -8.19 4.75
CA LEU A 337 -1.43 -9.27 3.93
C LEU A 337 -1.60 -10.55 4.75
N GLY A 338 -0.68 -10.85 5.66
CA GLY A 338 -0.83 -11.96 6.61
C GLY A 338 -2.05 -11.80 7.51
N ALA A 339 -2.24 -10.61 8.10
CA ALA A 339 -3.42 -10.32 8.91
C ALA A 339 -4.72 -10.45 8.10
N PHE A 340 -4.80 -9.83 6.91
CA PHE A 340 -6.00 -9.91 6.07
C PHE A 340 -6.26 -11.32 5.52
N THR A 341 -5.23 -12.14 5.30
CA THR A 341 -5.41 -13.55 4.93
C THR A 341 -6.12 -14.32 6.04
N VAL A 342 -5.72 -14.10 7.30
CA VAL A 342 -6.41 -14.71 8.45
C VAL A 342 -7.84 -14.18 8.58
N ILE A 343 -8.04 -12.86 8.47
CA ILE A 343 -9.35 -12.23 8.54
C ILE A 343 -10.29 -12.78 7.46
N CYS A 344 -9.81 -12.96 6.24
CA CYS A 344 -10.58 -13.52 5.13
C CYS A 344 -11.14 -14.92 5.44
N LEU A 345 -10.34 -15.75 6.12
CA LEU A 345 -10.73 -17.11 6.51
C LEU A 345 -11.69 -17.14 7.70
N VAL A 346 -11.37 -16.39 8.75
CA VAL A 346 -12.20 -16.33 9.97
C VAL A 346 -13.59 -15.76 9.66
N LEU A 347 -13.65 -14.71 8.85
CA LEU A 347 -14.92 -14.08 8.44
C LEU A 347 -15.69 -14.89 7.39
N ARG A 348 -15.14 -15.95 6.82
CA ARG A 348 -15.87 -16.83 5.90
C ARG A 348 -17.09 -17.45 6.52
N GLN A 349 -17.02 -17.73 7.82
CA GLN A 349 -18.07 -18.41 8.60
C GLN A 349 -18.89 -17.46 9.50
N ALA A 350 -18.58 -16.14 9.49
CA ALA A 350 -19.19 -15.20 10.44
C ALA A 350 -19.72 -13.95 9.73
N ASP A 351 -20.89 -13.51 10.17
CA ASP A 351 -21.42 -12.20 9.82
C ASP A 351 -20.71 -11.11 10.65
N GLY A 352 -20.07 -10.16 9.94
CA GLY A 352 -19.34 -9.05 10.56
C GLY A 352 -17.90 -9.39 10.98
N ALA A 353 -17.08 -8.35 11.15
CA ALA A 353 -15.65 -8.43 11.45
C ALA A 353 -15.32 -8.06 12.91
N ASP A 354 -16.20 -8.40 13.85
CA ASP A 354 -16.01 -8.09 15.27
C ASP A 354 -14.89 -8.92 15.89
N LEU A 355 -14.17 -8.30 16.84
CA LEU A 355 -13.07 -8.96 17.58
C LEU A 355 -13.53 -10.21 18.33
N SER A 356 -14.78 -10.26 18.77
CA SER A 356 -15.39 -11.45 19.43
C SER A 356 -15.33 -12.71 18.55
N LYS A 357 -15.32 -12.57 17.22
CA LYS A 357 -15.22 -13.70 16.29
C LYS A 357 -13.85 -14.38 16.28
N LEU A 358 -12.84 -13.75 16.90
CA LEU A 358 -11.53 -14.33 17.11
C LEU A 358 -11.44 -15.25 18.33
N ALA A 359 -12.47 -15.28 19.18
CA ALA A 359 -12.51 -16.10 20.39
C ALA A 359 -12.27 -17.57 20.05
N GLY A 360 -11.32 -18.20 20.77
CA GLY A 360 -10.99 -19.61 20.58
C GLY A 360 -10.27 -19.95 19.27
N LEU A 361 -9.80 -18.95 18.48
CA LEU A 361 -9.10 -19.20 17.22
C LEU A 361 -7.88 -20.10 17.41
N HIS A 362 -7.18 -20.02 18.54
CA HIS A 362 -6.05 -20.89 18.87
C HIS A 362 -6.43 -22.37 18.94
N ARG A 363 -7.69 -22.71 19.30
CA ARG A 363 -8.22 -24.08 19.32
C ARG A 363 -8.74 -24.50 17.95
N ARG A 364 -9.36 -23.59 17.18
CA ARG A 364 -9.90 -23.84 15.85
C ARG A 364 -8.83 -24.02 14.78
N SER A 365 -7.78 -23.20 14.82
CA SER A 365 -6.62 -23.26 13.92
C SER A 365 -5.40 -22.59 14.56
N PRO A 366 -4.47 -23.35 15.15
CA PRO A 366 -3.25 -22.80 15.75
C PRO A 366 -2.41 -21.98 14.76
N LEU A 367 -2.38 -22.38 13.48
CA LEU A 367 -1.64 -21.67 12.44
C LEU A 367 -2.20 -20.26 12.20
N LEU A 368 -3.53 -20.12 12.13
CA LEU A 368 -4.17 -18.81 11.95
C LEU A 368 -3.97 -17.91 13.18
N ALA A 369 -4.10 -18.49 14.37
CA ALA A 369 -3.84 -17.78 15.62
C ALA A 369 -2.39 -17.27 15.69
N ALA A 370 -1.42 -18.12 15.37
CA ALA A 370 -0.01 -17.75 15.32
C ALA A 370 0.27 -16.66 14.27
N ALA A 371 -0.28 -16.81 13.05
CA ALA A 371 -0.10 -15.85 11.96
C ALA A 371 -0.64 -14.45 12.32
N LEU A 372 -1.86 -14.40 12.88
CA LEU A 372 -2.46 -13.13 13.29
C LEU A 372 -1.74 -12.51 14.48
N THR A 373 -1.30 -13.31 15.45
CA THR A 373 -0.51 -12.85 16.60
C THR A 373 0.82 -12.26 16.15
N LEU A 374 1.56 -12.95 15.25
CA LEU A 374 2.80 -12.43 14.68
C LEU A 374 2.56 -11.14 13.88
N ALA A 375 1.47 -11.06 13.12
CA ALA A 375 1.12 -9.84 12.40
C ALA A 375 0.83 -8.67 13.36
N MET A 376 0.06 -8.88 14.43
CA MET A 376 -0.20 -7.85 15.45
C MET A 376 1.08 -7.44 16.18
N ALA A 377 1.93 -8.38 16.55
CA ALA A 377 3.23 -8.12 17.17
C ALA A 377 4.16 -7.32 16.24
N SER A 378 4.16 -7.64 14.94
CA SER A 378 4.93 -6.91 13.94
C SER A 378 4.42 -5.47 13.76
N LEU A 379 3.09 -5.26 13.67
CA LEU A 379 2.50 -3.91 13.61
C LEU A 379 2.80 -3.09 14.88
N ALA A 380 2.76 -3.73 16.04
CA ALA A 380 3.14 -3.11 17.31
C ALA A 380 4.61 -2.69 17.33
N GLY A 381 5.47 -3.39 16.59
CA GLY A 381 6.92 -3.13 16.55
C GLY A 381 7.68 -3.93 17.61
N ILE A 382 7.35 -5.21 17.77
CA ILE A 382 8.03 -6.12 18.71
C ILE A 382 9.18 -6.84 18.00
N PRO A 383 10.40 -6.83 18.56
CA PRO A 383 11.51 -7.65 18.06
C PRO A 383 11.15 -9.15 18.13
N PRO A 384 11.65 -10.01 17.26
CA PRO A 384 12.54 -9.77 16.10
C PRO A 384 11.82 -9.64 14.77
N LEU A 385 10.64 -9.01 14.76
CA LEU A 385 9.80 -8.92 13.56
C LEU A 385 10.13 -7.69 12.69
N ALA A 386 9.75 -7.76 11.41
CA ALA A 386 10.01 -6.72 10.40
C ALA A 386 9.54 -5.32 10.81
N GLY A 387 8.39 -5.23 11.49
CA GLY A 387 7.81 -3.95 11.93
C GLY A 387 8.66 -3.21 12.95
N PHE A 388 9.40 -3.92 13.82
CA PHE A 388 10.35 -3.30 14.73
C PHE A 388 11.48 -2.59 14.00
N PHE A 389 12.19 -3.30 13.13
CA PHE A 389 13.30 -2.72 12.39
C PHE A 389 12.84 -1.58 11.49
N GLY A 390 11.66 -1.71 10.86
CA GLY A 390 11.10 -0.64 10.06
C GLY A 390 10.88 0.65 10.86
N LYS A 391 10.22 0.58 12.02
CA LYS A 391 10.02 1.73 12.91
C LYS A 391 11.35 2.28 13.43
N PHE A 392 12.27 1.40 13.82
CA PHE A 392 13.59 1.78 14.30
C PHE A 392 14.39 2.57 13.25
N LEU A 393 14.41 2.11 12.00
CA LEU A 393 15.12 2.78 10.90
C LEU A 393 14.52 4.15 10.59
N LEU A 394 13.18 4.27 10.60
CA LEU A 394 12.49 5.55 10.42
C LEU A 394 12.82 6.54 11.53
N LEU A 395 12.75 6.11 12.80
CA LEU A 395 13.11 6.94 13.94
C LEU A 395 14.58 7.35 13.92
N LYS A 396 15.48 6.40 13.59
CA LYS A 396 16.93 6.67 13.45
C LYS A 396 17.18 7.76 12.41
N ALA A 397 16.50 7.71 11.26
CA ALA A 397 16.67 8.70 10.21
C ALA A 397 16.25 10.11 10.65
N VAL A 398 15.11 10.24 11.37
CA VAL A 398 14.63 11.54 11.86
C VAL A 398 15.47 12.07 13.00
N ILE A 399 15.92 11.22 13.93
CA ILE A 399 16.79 11.64 15.04
C ILE A 399 18.14 12.16 14.51
N ALA A 400 18.66 11.56 13.44
CA ALA A 400 19.91 12.03 12.81
C ALA A 400 19.79 13.44 12.27
N GLU A 401 18.62 13.84 11.79
CA GLU A 401 18.33 15.19 11.27
C GLU A 401 17.81 16.17 12.36
N ALA A 402 17.55 15.70 13.57
CA ALA A 402 16.98 16.52 14.65
C ALA A 402 17.80 17.77 15.03
N PRO A 403 19.14 17.78 14.94
CA PRO A 403 19.92 18.99 15.17
C PRO A 403 19.65 20.12 14.16
N THR A 404 19.17 19.80 12.96
CA THR A 404 18.89 20.79 11.90
C THR A 404 17.57 21.53 12.11
N HIS A 405 16.59 20.88 12.78
CA HIS A 405 15.26 21.43 12.96
C HIS A 405 14.57 20.90 14.23
N PRO A 406 14.21 21.77 15.22
CA PRO A 406 13.60 21.33 16.50
C PRO A 406 12.32 20.51 16.36
N GLY A 407 11.55 20.69 15.27
CA GLY A 407 10.34 19.93 14.99
C GLY A 407 10.55 18.42 14.89
N TYR A 408 11.74 17.96 14.55
CA TYR A 408 12.06 16.53 14.51
C TYR A 408 12.10 15.88 15.90
N TYR A 409 12.48 16.62 16.95
CA TYR A 409 12.38 16.09 18.33
C TYR A 409 10.92 15.88 18.73
N CYS A 410 10.04 16.86 18.43
CA CYS A 410 8.60 16.73 18.68
C CYS A 410 8.00 15.56 17.90
N LEU A 411 8.38 15.42 16.63
CA LEU A 411 7.91 14.32 15.77
C LEU A 411 8.39 12.96 16.30
N THR A 412 9.65 12.85 16.72
CA THR A 412 10.21 11.64 17.33
C THR A 412 9.44 11.24 18.59
N PHE A 413 9.19 12.21 19.49
CA PHE A 413 8.40 11.96 20.69
C PHE A 413 6.98 11.51 20.35
N THR A 414 6.33 12.17 19.41
CA THR A 414 4.99 11.78 18.92
C THR A 414 4.98 10.36 18.36
N ALA A 415 6.01 9.99 17.61
CA ALA A 415 6.13 8.65 17.03
C ALA A 415 6.32 7.58 18.12
N LEU A 416 7.16 7.84 19.14
CA LEU A 416 7.34 6.93 20.28
C LEU A 416 6.05 6.77 21.08
N ALA A 417 5.36 7.88 21.37
CA ALA A 417 4.05 7.85 22.04
C ALA A 417 3.04 7.01 21.22
N GLY A 418 3.02 7.18 19.89
CA GLY A 418 2.17 6.40 19.01
C GLY A 418 2.49 4.90 19.04
N VAL A 419 3.77 4.51 19.16
CA VAL A 419 4.16 3.09 19.34
C VAL A 419 3.56 2.54 20.64
N VAL A 420 3.71 3.26 21.76
CA VAL A 420 3.17 2.84 23.07
C VAL A 420 1.65 2.69 23.01
N ILE A 421 0.94 3.67 22.46
CA ILE A 421 -0.52 3.62 22.30
C ILE A 421 -0.92 2.40 21.45
N SER A 422 -0.18 2.09 20.39
CA SER A 422 -0.50 1.01 19.48
C SER A 422 -0.44 -0.37 20.14
N LEU A 423 0.42 -0.58 21.13
CA LEU A 423 0.48 -1.82 21.91
C LEU A 423 -0.89 -2.19 22.50
N TYR A 424 -1.63 -1.22 23.03
CA TYR A 424 -2.91 -1.46 23.68
C TYR A 424 -3.92 -2.17 22.76
N TYR A 425 -4.17 -1.63 21.58
CA TYR A 425 -5.19 -2.20 20.69
C TYR A 425 -4.70 -3.43 19.92
N TYR A 426 -3.40 -3.55 19.60
CA TYR A 426 -2.88 -4.79 18.99
C TYR A 426 -2.88 -5.95 19.99
N PHE A 427 -2.50 -5.72 21.24
CA PHE A 427 -2.63 -6.74 22.27
C PHE A 427 -4.09 -7.04 22.61
N GLY A 428 -5.02 -6.09 22.42
CA GLY A 428 -6.45 -6.33 22.47
C GLY A 428 -6.91 -7.41 21.48
N VAL A 429 -6.37 -7.41 20.24
CA VAL A 429 -6.62 -8.47 19.25
C VAL A 429 -6.04 -9.81 19.71
N VAL A 430 -4.79 -9.81 20.19
CA VAL A 430 -4.14 -11.04 20.73
C VAL A 430 -4.94 -11.59 21.90
N ARG A 431 -5.37 -10.74 22.82
CA ARG A 431 -6.24 -11.12 23.93
C ARG A 431 -7.54 -11.78 23.45
N ALA A 432 -8.16 -11.25 22.41
CA ALA A 432 -9.39 -11.84 21.84
C ALA A 432 -9.15 -13.25 21.28
N ILE A 433 -7.96 -13.56 20.76
CA ILE A 433 -7.61 -14.89 20.23
C ILE A 433 -7.49 -15.93 21.35
N PHE A 434 -6.81 -15.57 22.46
CA PHE A 434 -6.36 -16.55 23.46
C PHE A 434 -7.18 -16.57 24.75
N TRP A 435 -7.74 -15.43 25.17
CA TRP A 435 -8.36 -15.25 26.51
C TRP A 435 -9.83 -14.83 26.46
N ALA A 436 -10.46 -14.78 25.28
CA ALA A 436 -11.90 -14.51 25.26
C ALA A 436 -12.68 -15.72 25.75
N GLU A 437 -13.59 -15.48 26.69
CA GLU A 437 -14.51 -16.48 27.25
C GLU A 437 -15.62 -16.79 26.25
N ASP A 438 -16.13 -18.05 26.25
CA ASP A 438 -17.24 -18.57 25.45
C ASP A 438 -17.12 -18.36 23.92
N PRO A 439 -16.26 -19.12 23.23
CA PRO A 439 -16.28 -19.15 21.78
C PRO A 439 -17.60 -19.76 21.27
N ALA A 440 -18.34 -18.99 20.48
CA ALA A 440 -19.64 -19.41 19.92
C ALA A 440 -19.52 -20.63 18.97
N ASP A 441 -18.33 -20.88 18.42
CA ASP A 441 -18.04 -21.98 17.49
C ASP A 441 -16.60 -22.44 17.68
N LEU A 442 -16.40 -23.74 17.88
CA LEU A 442 -15.08 -24.40 17.99
C LEU A 442 -14.76 -25.30 16.80
N SER A 443 -15.58 -25.26 15.74
CA SER A 443 -15.33 -26.07 14.55
C SER A 443 -13.96 -25.74 13.90
N PRO A 444 -13.18 -26.78 13.51
CA PRO A 444 -11.90 -26.57 12.88
C PRO A 444 -12.02 -25.82 11.55
N ILE A 445 -11.17 -24.83 11.33
CA ILE A 445 -11.11 -24.08 10.07
C ILE A 445 -10.22 -24.84 9.08
N GLN A 446 -10.83 -25.35 8.00
CA GLN A 446 -10.09 -25.99 6.93
C GLN A 446 -9.37 -24.96 6.05
N LEU A 447 -8.10 -25.21 5.78
CA LEU A 447 -7.23 -24.33 4.99
C LEU A 447 -6.97 -24.96 3.62
N SER A 448 -7.31 -24.22 2.55
CA SER A 448 -6.91 -24.57 1.19
C SER A 448 -5.39 -24.42 0.97
N LYS A 449 -4.84 -25.11 -0.04
CA LYS A 449 -3.40 -25.02 -0.38
C LYS A 449 -2.98 -23.57 -0.69
N PRO A 450 -3.70 -22.76 -1.50
CA PRO A 450 -3.34 -21.37 -1.78
C PRO A 450 -3.24 -20.52 -0.50
N MET A 451 -4.19 -20.68 0.43
CA MET A 451 -4.19 -19.96 1.70
C MET A 451 -3.01 -20.33 2.59
N ARG A 452 -2.67 -21.63 2.66
CA ARG A 452 -1.48 -22.06 3.41
C ARG A 452 -0.20 -21.43 2.86
N ILE A 453 -0.04 -21.41 1.54
CA ILE A 453 1.10 -20.76 0.87
C ILE A 453 1.17 -19.28 1.25
N SER A 454 0.05 -18.56 1.15
CA SER A 454 -0.04 -17.15 1.52
C SER A 454 0.38 -16.91 2.99
N ILE A 455 -0.16 -17.71 3.93
CA ILE A 455 0.13 -17.56 5.36
C ILE A 455 1.60 -17.84 5.67
N TYR A 456 2.14 -18.97 5.18
CA TYR A 456 3.55 -19.30 5.41
C TYR A 456 4.49 -18.29 4.75
N GLY A 457 4.16 -17.81 3.53
CA GLY A 457 4.90 -16.76 2.86
C GLY A 457 4.92 -15.45 3.65
N CYS A 458 3.79 -15.04 4.23
CA CYS A 458 3.71 -13.85 5.07
C CYS A 458 4.50 -14.01 6.37
N ILE A 459 4.37 -15.16 7.07
CA ILE A 459 5.14 -15.43 8.29
C ILE A 459 6.65 -15.43 7.98
N ALA A 460 7.06 -16.14 6.93
CA ALA A 460 8.45 -16.19 6.51
C ALA A 460 8.99 -14.80 6.17
N GLY A 461 8.21 -13.97 5.45
CA GLY A 461 8.59 -12.60 5.11
C GLY A 461 8.75 -11.71 6.35
N MET A 462 7.81 -11.78 7.32
CA MET A 462 7.91 -11.02 8.58
C MET A 462 9.17 -11.39 9.39
N LEU A 463 9.48 -12.69 9.49
CA LEU A 463 10.64 -13.19 10.22
C LEU A 463 11.94 -12.90 9.46
N TYR A 464 11.98 -13.16 8.14
CA TYR A 464 13.18 -12.93 7.34
C TYR A 464 13.62 -11.46 7.37
N LEU A 465 12.70 -10.53 7.14
CA LEU A 465 13.01 -9.10 7.21
C LEU A 465 13.37 -8.65 8.63
N GLY A 466 12.81 -9.30 9.66
CA GLY A 466 13.14 -9.00 11.03
C GLY A 466 14.50 -9.55 11.49
N LEU A 467 14.91 -10.71 11.00
CA LEU A 467 16.18 -11.33 11.38
C LEU A 467 17.35 -10.90 10.48
N PHE A 468 17.08 -10.62 9.21
CA PHE A 468 18.08 -10.25 8.19
C PHE A 468 17.73 -8.92 7.52
N PRO A 469 17.71 -7.79 8.26
CA PRO A 469 17.27 -6.50 7.72
C PRO A 469 18.21 -5.92 6.66
N SER A 470 19.50 -6.27 6.69
CA SER A 470 20.53 -5.69 5.82
C SER A 470 20.25 -5.91 4.34
N CYS A 471 19.89 -7.13 3.94
CA CYS A 471 19.62 -7.45 2.53
C CYS A 471 18.56 -6.55 1.90
N MET A 472 17.45 -6.34 2.61
CA MET A 472 16.36 -5.50 2.12
C MET A 472 16.68 -4.01 2.22
N LEU A 473 17.44 -3.60 3.24
CA LEU A 473 17.89 -2.23 3.40
C LEU A 473 18.87 -1.83 2.29
N ASP A 474 19.76 -2.72 1.89
CA ASP A 474 20.68 -2.49 0.78
C ASP A 474 19.93 -2.32 -0.55
N LEU A 475 18.94 -3.19 -0.82
CA LEU A 475 18.06 -3.04 -1.98
C LEU A 475 17.29 -1.72 -1.96
N ALA A 476 16.74 -1.35 -0.80
CA ALA A 476 16.03 -0.09 -0.61
C ALA A 476 16.97 1.12 -0.84
N THR A 477 18.19 1.07 -0.33
CA THR A 477 19.17 2.13 -0.49
C THR A 477 19.60 2.27 -1.95
N GLN A 478 19.83 1.17 -2.65
CA GLN A 478 20.11 1.19 -4.08
C GLN A 478 18.95 1.77 -4.90
N ALA A 479 17.70 1.44 -4.54
CA ALA A 479 16.52 1.92 -5.23
C ALA A 479 16.33 3.44 -5.12
N VAL A 480 16.70 4.04 -3.97
CA VAL A 480 16.55 5.49 -3.74
C VAL A 480 17.80 6.31 -4.10
N LYS A 481 18.88 5.66 -4.54
CA LYS A 481 20.19 6.34 -4.80
C LYS A 481 20.08 7.47 -5.82
N LEU A 482 19.15 7.37 -6.76
CA LEU A 482 18.95 8.36 -7.83
C LEU A 482 17.96 9.47 -7.45
N LEU A 483 17.30 9.38 -6.31
CA LEU A 483 16.47 10.45 -5.75
C LEU A 483 17.42 11.50 -5.13
N ARG A 484 17.28 12.76 -5.55
CA ARG A 484 18.08 13.90 -5.04
C ARG A 484 17.63 14.37 -3.67
#